data_285e2a0fba6af1d0eac4b4cb98ff3c9f
#
_entry.id   285e2a0fba6af1d0eac4b4cb98ff3c9f
#
_cell.length_a   1.000
_cell.length_b   1.000
_cell.length_c   1.000
_cell.angle_alpha   90.00
_cell.angle_beta   90.00
_cell.angle_gamma   90.00
#
_symmetry.space_group_name_H-M   'P 1'
#
loop_
_entity.id
_entity.type
_entity.pdbx_description
1 polymer ?
#
loop_
_entity_poly.entity_id
_entity_poly.type
_entity_poly.pdbx_seq_one_letter_code
_entity_poly.pdbx_strand_id
1 'polypeptide(L)'
;MAEINILVIEDSKTLRKEIIQILQSHALASHYHEAGDGLEGLKILLAIKIDLVLCDVEMPLLDGFRFLAMVHSRENLRDIPILLLTGKDDISSKVRGLEEGASDYITKPFDASELVARAKLHLKLKRLQDELRRANEILMEISHTDHLTGLYNRRYMMDILEREFLRTARTGGSLSFLIIDLDYFKEINDRFGHQEGDAVLERAATVFREQLRSYDIPVRFGGDEFVALLPEASLSDAQTVAERIRMSLNEIVFSGNLEKLRLTASLGFAVYPWKGVDTMEDLIREADNALYRAKAKGRNCVSGPLVPA
;
A
#
# COMPACT_ATOMS: atom_id res chain seq x y z
N MET A 1 26.25 10.17 0.37
CA MET A 1 25.77 9.36 1.52
C MET A 1 24.49 10.00 1.99
N ALA A 2 23.50 9.24 2.43
CA ALA A 2 22.28 9.82 3.01
C ALA A 2 22.68 10.56 4.31
N GLU A 3 22.11 11.73 4.52
CA GLU A 3 22.28 12.47 5.77
C GLU A 3 21.59 11.71 6.90
N ILE A 4 22.31 11.44 7.99
CA ILE A 4 21.80 10.74 9.18
C ILE A 4 21.50 11.79 10.24
N ASN A 5 20.29 11.73 10.79
CA ASN A 5 19.81 12.63 11.84
C ASN A 5 19.57 11.85 13.15
N ILE A 6 20.20 12.24 14.22
CA ILE A 6 19.98 11.69 15.57
C ILE A 6 19.30 12.74 16.44
N LEU A 7 18.23 12.33 17.15
CA LEU A 7 17.55 13.15 18.16
C LEU A 7 17.93 12.66 19.56
N VAL A 8 18.34 13.56 20.42
CA VAL A 8 18.62 13.29 21.84
C VAL A 8 17.63 14.07 22.71
N ILE A 9 16.82 13.33 23.46
CA ILE A 9 15.79 13.86 24.37
C ILE A 9 16.24 13.56 25.80
N GLU A 10 16.60 14.59 26.52
CA GLU A 10 17.16 14.50 27.88
C GLU A 10 16.96 15.85 28.56
N ASP A 11 16.41 15.88 29.77
CA ASP A 11 16.12 17.12 30.49
C ASP A 11 17.39 17.79 31.01
N SER A 12 18.40 17.00 31.44
CA SER A 12 19.70 17.51 31.86
C SER A 12 20.51 18.02 30.66
N LYS A 13 20.61 19.34 30.54
CA LYS A 13 21.41 19.98 29.48
C LYS A 13 22.86 19.54 29.44
N THR A 14 23.45 19.20 30.62
CA THR A 14 24.83 18.73 30.70
C THR A 14 24.97 17.34 30.12
N LEU A 15 24.11 16.40 30.53
CA LEU A 15 24.13 15.03 30.05
C LEU A 15 23.75 14.95 28.55
N ARG A 16 22.79 15.73 28.11
CA ARG A 16 22.42 15.83 26.69
C ARG A 16 23.60 16.24 25.81
N LYS A 17 24.36 17.26 26.22
CA LYS A 17 25.57 17.67 25.50
C LYS A 17 26.69 16.62 25.56
N GLU A 18 26.87 15.93 26.67
CA GLU A 18 27.83 14.85 26.81
C GLU A 18 27.51 13.71 25.82
N ILE A 19 26.25 13.26 25.77
CA ILE A 19 25.76 12.25 24.78
C ILE A 19 26.09 12.68 23.36
N ILE A 20 25.76 13.91 23.00
CA ILE A 20 26.00 14.42 21.65
C ILE A 20 27.51 14.48 21.36
N GLN A 21 28.34 14.90 22.27
CA GLN A 21 29.80 14.92 22.08
C GLN A 21 30.37 13.52 21.87
N ILE A 22 29.90 12.51 22.64
CA ILE A 22 30.27 11.11 22.43
C ILE A 22 29.90 10.64 21.02
N LEU A 23 28.68 10.90 20.59
CA LEU A 23 28.21 10.48 19.24
C LEU A 23 28.95 11.22 18.13
N GLN A 24 29.23 12.51 18.30
CA GLN A 24 29.98 13.35 17.34
C GLN A 24 31.44 12.89 17.20
N SER A 25 32.11 12.55 18.31
CA SER A 25 33.50 12.08 18.29
C SER A 25 33.67 10.80 17.46
N HIS A 26 32.58 10.03 17.25
CA HIS A 26 32.56 8.82 16.46
C HIS A 26 31.88 9.00 15.09
N ALA A 27 31.55 10.25 14.70
CA ALA A 27 30.96 10.63 13.43
C ALA A 27 29.72 9.77 13.05
N LEU A 28 28.80 9.54 14.01
CA LEU A 28 27.65 8.65 13.81
C LEU A 28 26.54 9.27 12.96
N ALA A 29 26.43 10.59 12.94
CA ALA A 29 25.39 11.28 12.17
C ALA A 29 25.91 12.58 11.56
N SER A 30 25.16 13.06 10.57
CA SER A 30 25.41 14.36 9.93
C SER A 30 24.86 15.51 10.77
N HIS A 31 23.71 15.26 11.45
CA HIS A 31 23.05 16.25 12.29
C HIS A 31 22.58 15.65 13.62
N TYR A 32 22.67 16.45 14.66
CA TYR A 32 22.23 16.11 16.00
C TYR A 32 21.21 17.14 16.46
N HIS A 33 20.02 16.67 16.81
CA HIS A 33 18.92 17.48 17.29
C HIS A 33 18.76 17.28 18.79
N GLU A 34 18.40 18.35 19.50
CA GLU A 34 18.26 18.37 20.94
C GLU A 34 16.83 18.65 21.35
N ALA A 35 16.34 17.94 22.37
CA ALA A 35 15.08 18.25 23.03
C ALA A 35 15.25 18.12 24.55
N GLY A 36 14.61 19.00 25.31
CA GLY A 36 14.62 19.00 26.75
C GLY A 36 13.52 18.18 27.40
N ASP A 37 12.53 17.75 26.64
CA ASP A 37 11.41 16.91 27.05
C ASP A 37 10.78 16.18 25.88
N GLY A 38 9.87 15.24 26.16
CA GLY A 38 9.21 14.45 25.12
C GLY A 38 8.31 15.24 24.19
N LEU A 39 7.73 16.39 24.63
CA LEU A 39 6.89 17.23 23.76
C LEU A 39 7.73 17.97 22.71
N GLU A 40 8.87 18.50 23.10
CA GLU A 40 9.83 19.11 22.18
C GLU A 40 10.36 18.06 21.19
N GLY A 41 10.71 16.86 21.70
CA GLY A 41 11.13 15.73 20.88
C GLY A 41 10.09 15.34 19.83
N LEU A 42 8.82 15.27 20.20
CA LEU A 42 7.73 14.95 19.27
C LEU A 42 7.56 16.02 18.18
N LYS A 43 7.71 17.31 18.51
CA LYS A 43 7.67 18.39 17.51
C LYS A 43 8.77 18.24 16.47
N ILE A 44 10.00 17.89 16.91
CA ILE A 44 11.14 17.66 16.01
C ILE A 44 10.86 16.46 15.10
N LEU A 45 10.39 15.33 15.66
CA LEU A 45 10.03 14.13 14.85
C LEU A 45 8.97 14.40 13.79
N LEU A 46 8.06 15.34 14.02
CA LEU A 46 7.03 15.69 13.04
C LEU A 46 7.54 16.64 11.95
N ALA A 47 8.63 17.37 12.23
CA ALA A 47 9.18 18.37 11.31
C ALA A 47 10.38 17.85 10.51
N ILE A 48 11.14 16.91 11.07
CA ILE A 48 12.42 16.45 10.51
C ILE A 48 12.45 14.92 10.49
N LYS A 49 12.98 14.36 9.41
CA LYS A 49 13.23 12.92 9.35
C LYS A 49 14.37 12.56 10.30
N ILE A 50 14.07 11.75 11.31
CA ILE A 50 15.03 11.26 12.31
C ILE A 50 15.31 9.77 12.05
N ASP A 51 16.56 9.36 12.16
CA ASP A 51 17.02 7.99 11.91
C ASP A 51 17.26 7.21 13.22
N LEU A 52 17.44 7.91 14.34
CA LEU A 52 17.62 7.31 15.68
C LEU A 52 17.21 8.32 16.74
N VAL A 53 16.50 7.85 17.78
CA VAL A 53 16.21 8.63 18.99
C VAL A 53 16.90 8.01 20.19
N LEU A 54 17.59 8.83 20.98
CA LEU A 54 17.97 8.51 22.35
C LEU A 54 17.05 9.32 23.26
N CYS A 55 16.32 8.64 24.14
CA CYS A 55 15.30 9.27 24.97
C CYS A 55 15.46 8.88 26.42
N ASP A 56 15.58 9.85 27.30
CA ASP A 56 15.50 9.58 28.74
C ASP A 56 14.10 9.11 29.14
N VAL A 57 14.04 8.19 30.10
CA VAL A 57 12.78 7.74 30.67
C VAL A 57 12.18 8.78 31.60
N GLU A 58 13.02 9.38 32.46
CA GLU A 58 12.60 10.30 33.52
C GLU A 58 12.75 11.76 33.06
N MET A 59 11.66 12.33 32.51
CA MET A 59 11.64 13.71 32.06
C MET A 59 10.36 14.43 32.51
N PRO A 60 10.42 15.76 32.66
CA PRO A 60 9.23 16.56 32.94
C PRO A 60 8.28 16.59 31.74
N LEU A 61 7.00 16.94 31.98
CA LEU A 61 5.93 17.12 31.03
C LEU A 61 5.52 15.82 30.32
N LEU A 62 6.38 15.22 29.53
CA LEU A 62 6.14 13.96 28.82
C LEU A 62 7.33 13.03 29.02
N ASP A 63 7.14 11.98 29.83
CA ASP A 63 8.15 10.95 30.08
C ASP A 63 8.43 10.07 28.85
N GLY A 64 9.57 9.33 28.90
CA GLY A 64 10.03 8.54 27.75
C GLY A 64 9.07 7.42 27.34
N PHE A 65 8.31 6.82 28.26
CA PHE A 65 7.33 5.78 27.92
C PHE A 65 6.11 6.36 27.19
N ARG A 66 5.58 7.47 27.67
CA ARG A 66 4.48 8.15 27.00
C ARG A 66 4.89 8.68 25.63
N PHE A 67 6.12 9.21 25.52
CA PHE A 67 6.69 9.59 24.23
C PHE A 67 6.75 8.39 23.27
N LEU A 68 7.28 7.24 23.70
CA LEU A 68 7.34 5.99 22.93
C LEU A 68 5.96 5.56 22.43
N ALA A 69 4.97 5.52 23.32
CA ALA A 69 3.59 5.16 22.96
C ALA A 69 2.98 6.10 21.93
N MET A 70 3.24 7.41 22.04
CA MET A 70 2.76 8.41 21.06
C MET A 70 3.43 8.26 19.69
N VAL A 71 4.72 7.91 19.65
CA VAL A 71 5.44 7.66 18.40
C VAL A 71 4.92 6.39 17.73
N HIS A 72 4.74 5.29 18.47
CA HIS A 72 4.27 4.02 17.94
C HIS A 72 2.81 4.03 17.51
N SER A 73 1.97 4.90 18.07
CA SER A 73 0.59 5.08 17.61
C SER A 73 0.48 5.67 16.20
N ARG A 74 1.58 6.18 15.64
CA ARG A 74 1.62 6.82 14.32
C ARG A 74 2.37 5.93 13.32
N GLU A 75 1.69 5.50 12.29
CA GLU A 75 2.22 4.58 11.28
C GLU A 75 3.52 5.07 10.61
N ASN A 76 3.64 6.38 10.39
CA ASN A 76 4.81 7.00 9.76
C ASN A 76 6.03 7.16 10.69
N LEU A 77 5.89 6.98 12.00
CA LEU A 77 6.96 7.16 12.99
C LEU A 77 7.36 5.87 13.70
N ARG A 78 6.52 4.83 13.67
CA ARG A 78 6.73 3.58 14.43
C ARG A 78 8.01 2.81 14.08
N ASP A 79 8.56 3.04 12.88
CA ASP A 79 9.77 2.37 12.41
C ASP A 79 11.05 3.12 12.79
N ILE A 80 10.97 4.22 13.55
CA ILE A 80 12.12 4.96 14.04
C ILE A 80 12.65 4.27 15.30
N PRO A 81 13.91 3.81 15.33
CA PRO A 81 14.46 3.17 16.51
C PRO A 81 14.59 4.18 17.67
N ILE A 82 14.08 3.77 18.83
CA ILE A 82 14.14 4.55 20.08
C ILE A 82 14.92 3.76 21.10
N LEU A 83 16.05 4.32 21.58
CA LEU A 83 16.85 3.81 22.66
C LEU A 83 16.50 4.56 23.94
N LEU A 84 16.02 3.86 24.96
CA LEU A 84 15.67 4.47 26.25
C LEU A 84 16.91 4.55 27.15
N LEU A 85 17.09 5.70 27.76
CA LEU A 85 18.11 5.90 28.80
C LEU A 85 17.44 5.70 30.17
N THR A 86 17.87 4.70 30.95
CA THR A 86 17.20 4.29 32.22
C THR A 86 18.14 4.34 33.41
N GLY A 87 17.63 4.54 34.63
CA GLY A 87 18.39 4.41 35.87
C GLY A 87 18.85 2.97 36.15
N LYS A 88 19.84 2.81 37.05
CA LYS A 88 20.55 1.54 37.31
C LYS A 88 19.66 0.45 37.93
N ASP A 89 18.67 0.82 38.73
CA ASP A 89 17.88 -0.12 39.55
C ASP A 89 16.51 -0.44 39.02
N ASP A 90 16.22 -0.01 37.77
CA ASP A 90 14.87 -0.12 37.21
C ASP A 90 14.74 -1.25 36.17
N ILE A 91 14.80 -2.51 36.68
CA ILE A 91 14.59 -3.71 35.87
C ILE A 91 13.16 -3.72 35.30
N SER A 92 12.18 -3.21 36.06
CA SER A 92 10.77 -3.16 35.63
C SER A 92 10.56 -2.22 34.44
N SER A 93 11.21 -1.07 34.43
CA SER A 93 11.20 -0.12 33.33
C SER A 93 11.87 -0.67 32.07
N LYS A 94 12.92 -1.50 32.21
CA LYS A 94 13.59 -2.13 31.06
C LYS A 94 12.68 -3.14 30.34
N VAL A 95 12.03 -4.03 31.10
CA VAL A 95 11.09 -5.01 30.56
C VAL A 95 9.90 -4.29 29.93
N ARG A 96 9.32 -3.36 30.65
CA ARG A 96 8.21 -2.54 30.17
C ARG A 96 8.54 -1.79 28.87
N GLY A 97 9.72 -1.14 28.80
CA GLY A 97 10.12 -0.40 27.60
C GLY A 97 10.22 -1.26 26.35
N LEU A 98 10.75 -2.47 26.48
CA LEU A 98 10.83 -3.43 25.37
C LEU A 98 9.44 -3.96 24.96
N GLU A 99 8.57 -4.24 25.94
CA GLU A 99 7.18 -4.68 25.68
C GLU A 99 6.35 -3.56 25.01
N GLU A 100 6.61 -2.30 25.37
CA GLU A 100 5.97 -1.11 24.77
C GLU A 100 6.60 -0.71 23.43
N GLY A 101 7.65 -1.44 22.96
CA GLY A 101 8.22 -1.32 21.62
C GLY A 101 9.53 -0.52 21.54
N ALA A 102 10.18 -0.16 22.65
CA ALA A 102 11.51 0.43 22.56
C ALA A 102 12.47 -0.52 21.82
N SER A 103 13.32 0.02 20.97
CA SER A 103 14.28 -0.79 20.20
C SER A 103 15.40 -1.34 21.09
N ASP A 104 15.79 -0.60 22.13
CA ASP A 104 16.79 -1.01 23.12
C ASP A 104 16.76 -0.05 24.33
N TYR A 105 17.58 -0.36 25.34
CA TYR A 105 17.79 0.51 26.50
C TYR A 105 19.28 0.63 26.85
N ILE A 106 19.66 1.73 27.49
CA ILE A 106 21.00 2.00 27.99
C ILE A 106 20.89 2.46 29.46
N THR A 107 21.62 1.81 30.33
CA THR A 107 21.55 2.10 31.78
C THR A 107 22.50 3.24 32.19
N LYS A 108 21.98 4.25 32.89
CA LYS A 108 22.76 5.34 33.46
C LYS A 108 23.40 4.90 34.81
N PRO A 109 24.68 5.22 35.11
CA PRO A 109 25.66 5.82 34.20
C PRO A 109 26.12 4.80 33.12
N PHE A 110 26.25 5.24 31.90
CA PHE A 110 26.65 4.38 30.75
C PHE A 110 28.11 4.62 30.37
N ASP A 111 28.71 3.61 29.80
CA ASP A 111 30.01 3.73 29.14
C ASP A 111 29.84 4.28 27.71
N ALA A 112 30.76 5.19 27.32
CA ALA A 112 30.70 5.80 26.00
C ALA A 112 30.76 4.75 24.84
N SER A 113 31.53 3.67 25.07
CA SER A 113 31.64 2.58 24.09
C SER A 113 30.34 1.79 23.94
N GLU A 114 29.60 1.58 25.03
CA GLU A 114 28.26 0.95 24.99
C GLU A 114 27.25 1.82 24.22
N LEU A 115 27.18 3.11 24.55
CA LEU A 115 26.30 4.06 23.86
C LEU A 115 26.56 4.05 22.35
N VAL A 116 27.81 4.16 21.95
CA VAL A 116 28.23 4.17 20.55
C VAL A 116 27.92 2.85 19.86
N ALA A 117 28.19 1.71 20.51
CA ALA A 117 27.96 0.39 19.93
C ALA A 117 26.46 0.15 19.64
N ARG A 118 25.58 0.50 20.62
CA ARG A 118 24.13 0.36 20.46
C ARG A 118 23.58 1.33 19.40
N ALA A 119 24.00 2.59 19.42
CA ALA A 119 23.61 3.56 18.41
C ALA A 119 24.00 3.10 16.99
N LYS A 120 25.24 2.61 16.80
CA LYS A 120 25.70 2.03 15.53
C LYS A 120 24.85 0.85 15.08
N LEU A 121 24.53 -0.06 16.00
CA LEU A 121 23.73 -1.24 15.71
C LEU A 121 22.35 -0.83 15.18
N HIS A 122 21.66 0.06 15.89
CA HIS A 122 20.30 0.45 15.50
C HIS A 122 20.26 1.32 14.25
N LEU A 123 21.23 2.18 14.02
CA LEU A 123 21.38 2.90 12.74
C LEU A 123 21.62 1.94 11.57
N LYS A 124 22.43 0.89 11.77
CA LYS A 124 22.64 -0.14 10.76
C LYS A 124 21.37 -0.94 10.46
N LEU A 125 20.65 -1.35 11.51
CA LEU A 125 19.36 -2.07 11.35
C LEU A 125 18.34 -1.21 10.61
N LYS A 126 18.18 0.05 10.99
CA LYS A 126 17.29 1.01 10.32
C LYS A 126 17.64 1.18 8.85
N ARG A 127 18.92 1.35 8.54
CA ARG A 127 19.38 1.47 7.15
C ARG A 127 19.06 0.20 6.34
N LEU A 128 19.32 -0.99 6.88
CA LEU A 128 19.02 -2.24 6.18
C LEU A 128 17.52 -2.43 5.97
N GLN A 129 16.70 -2.06 6.93
CA GLN A 129 15.24 -2.09 6.82
C GLN A 129 14.74 -1.14 5.73
N ASP A 130 15.27 0.09 5.67
CA ASP A 130 14.93 1.07 4.64
C ASP A 130 15.40 0.63 3.24
N GLU A 131 16.58 0.01 3.13
CA GLU A 131 17.10 -0.56 1.87
C GLU A 131 16.22 -1.72 1.38
N LEU A 132 15.82 -2.63 2.28
CA LEU A 132 14.92 -3.74 1.95
C LEU A 132 13.54 -3.25 1.50
N ARG A 133 12.98 -2.27 2.19
CA ARG A 133 11.72 -1.64 1.82
C ARG A 133 11.79 -1.02 0.43
N ARG A 134 12.83 -0.25 0.12
CA ARG A 134 13.04 0.34 -1.20
C ARG A 134 13.22 -0.73 -2.28
N ALA A 135 13.98 -1.79 -2.01
CA ALA A 135 14.13 -2.89 -2.96
C ALA A 135 12.79 -3.57 -3.25
N ASN A 136 11.96 -3.81 -2.24
CA ASN A 136 10.62 -4.35 -2.43
C ASN A 136 9.70 -3.40 -3.21
N GLU A 137 9.77 -2.08 -2.95
CA GLU A 137 9.02 -1.08 -3.71
C GLU A 137 9.42 -1.10 -5.20
N ILE A 138 10.72 -1.18 -5.51
CA ILE A 138 11.23 -1.29 -6.88
C ILE A 138 10.78 -2.60 -7.54
N LEU A 139 10.84 -3.73 -6.82
CA LEU A 139 10.37 -5.01 -7.34
C LEU A 139 8.86 -4.99 -7.64
N MET A 140 8.07 -4.35 -6.78
CA MET A 140 6.65 -4.13 -7.03
C MET A 140 6.40 -3.17 -8.20
N GLU A 141 7.30 -2.21 -8.43
CA GLU A 141 7.25 -1.31 -9.59
C GLU A 141 7.54 -2.02 -10.91
N ILE A 142 8.47 -2.94 -10.90
CA ILE A 142 8.83 -3.73 -12.10
C ILE A 142 7.79 -4.80 -12.38
N SER A 143 7.04 -5.28 -11.37
CA SER A 143 5.98 -6.27 -11.57
C SER A 143 4.77 -5.62 -12.25
N HIS A 144 4.52 -5.99 -13.50
CA HIS A 144 3.33 -5.56 -14.27
C HIS A 144 2.11 -6.44 -14.02
N THR A 145 2.27 -7.54 -13.28
CA THR A 145 1.23 -8.54 -13.10
C THR A 145 0.78 -8.67 -11.65
N ASP A 146 -0.47 -9.07 -11.45
CA ASP A 146 -1.02 -9.52 -10.17
C ASP A 146 -0.54 -10.94 -9.88
N HIS A 147 0.02 -11.15 -8.68
CA HIS A 147 0.67 -12.41 -8.32
C HIS A 147 -0.29 -13.60 -8.18
N LEU A 148 -1.57 -13.36 -7.84
CA LEU A 148 -2.57 -14.40 -7.70
C LEU A 148 -3.11 -14.83 -9.05
N THR A 149 -3.51 -13.89 -9.87
CA THR A 149 -4.25 -14.16 -11.12
C THR A 149 -3.36 -14.20 -12.37
N GLY A 150 -2.13 -13.67 -12.28
CA GLY A 150 -1.24 -13.52 -13.43
C GLY A 150 -1.74 -12.56 -14.51
N LEU A 151 -2.83 -11.84 -14.25
CA LEU A 151 -3.29 -10.73 -15.11
C LEU A 151 -2.42 -9.50 -14.86
N TYR A 152 -2.52 -8.48 -15.73
CA TYR A 152 -1.88 -7.21 -15.44
C TYR A 152 -2.47 -6.59 -14.16
N ASN A 153 -1.65 -5.81 -13.45
CA ASN A 153 -2.11 -5.11 -12.26
C ASN A 153 -2.61 -3.69 -12.59
N ARG A 154 -3.26 -3.06 -11.61
CA ARG A 154 -3.81 -1.71 -11.72
C ARG A 154 -2.77 -0.67 -12.18
N ARG A 155 -1.52 -0.77 -11.72
CA ARG A 155 -0.48 0.19 -12.05
C ARG A 155 -0.13 0.13 -13.53
N TYR A 156 0.16 -1.06 -14.04
CA TYR A 156 0.45 -1.27 -15.45
C TYR A 156 -0.72 -0.84 -16.34
N MET A 157 -1.96 -1.10 -15.89
CA MET A 157 -3.15 -0.64 -16.59
C MET A 157 -3.18 0.87 -16.77
N MET A 158 -2.87 1.66 -15.73
CA MET A 158 -2.89 3.13 -15.83
C MET A 158 -1.88 3.63 -16.86
N ASP A 159 -0.66 3.08 -16.87
CA ASP A 159 0.40 3.45 -17.82
C ASP A 159 0.01 3.11 -19.27
N ILE A 160 -0.66 1.98 -19.48
CA ILE A 160 -1.12 1.59 -20.82
C ILE A 160 -2.36 2.37 -21.24
N LEU A 161 -3.30 2.60 -20.33
CA LEU A 161 -4.52 3.34 -20.63
C LEU A 161 -4.19 4.75 -21.11
N GLU A 162 -3.26 5.45 -20.45
CA GLU A 162 -2.81 6.78 -20.90
C GLU A 162 -2.23 6.73 -22.33
N ARG A 163 -1.36 5.78 -22.62
CA ARG A 163 -0.78 5.61 -23.95
C ARG A 163 -1.81 5.29 -25.03
N GLU A 164 -2.72 4.37 -24.75
CA GLU A 164 -3.76 3.97 -25.70
C GLU A 164 -4.79 5.09 -25.91
N PHE A 165 -5.14 5.84 -24.87
CA PHE A 165 -6.03 7.00 -24.97
C PHE A 165 -5.43 8.09 -25.87
N LEU A 166 -4.17 8.48 -25.64
CA LEU A 166 -3.46 9.45 -26.47
C LEU A 166 -3.29 8.94 -27.93
N ARG A 167 -3.00 7.65 -28.10
CA ARG A 167 -2.92 7.02 -29.43
C ARG A 167 -4.26 7.15 -30.15
N THR A 168 -5.34 6.76 -29.51
CA THR A 168 -6.69 6.77 -30.08
C THR A 168 -7.15 8.19 -30.43
N ALA A 169 -6.90 9.17 -29.54
CA ALA A 169 -7.20 10.58 -29.79
C ALA A 169 -6.48 11.11 -31.04
N ARG A 170 -5.25 10.65 -31.29
CA ARG A 170 -4.46 11.08 -32.45
C ARG A 170 -4.87 10.38 -33.75
N THR A 171 -5.19 9.08 -33.69
CA THR A 171 -5.44 8.25 -34.88
C THR A 171 -6.89 8.25 -35.33
N GLY A 172 -7.83 8.71 -34.49
CA GLY A 172 -9.27 8.71 -34.76
C GLY A 172 -9.94 7.33 -34.62
N GLY A 173 -9.29 6.39 -33.92
CA GLY A 173 -9.84 5.06 -33.63
C GLY A 173 -10.83 5.08 -32.45
N SER A 174 -11.02 3.91 -31.84
CA SER A 174 -11.84 3.73 -30.64
C SER A 174 -11.05 3.02 -29.55
N LEU A 175 -11.39 3.29 -28.29
CA LEU A 175 -10.85 2.62 -27.11
C LEU A 175 -12.02 2.34 -26.16
N SER A 176 -12.21 1.08 -25.80
CA SER A 176 -13.22 0.72 -24.82
C SER A 176 -12.58 0.28 -23.52
N PHE A 177 -13.22 0.66 -22.42
CA PHE A 177 -12.85 0.33 -21.05
C PHE A 177 -13.99 -0.44 -20.40
N LEU A 178 -13.72 -1.67 -19.98
CA LEU A 178 -14.66 -2.52 -19.26
C LEU A 178 -14.22 -2.63 -17.81
N ILE A 179 -15.17 -2.49 -16.88
CA ILE A 179 -14.97 -2.79 -15.45
C ILE A 179 -15.92 -3.91 -15.04
N ILE A 180 -15.43 -4.90 -14.36
CA ILE A 180 -16.10 -6.14 -13.99
C ILE A 180 -15.95 -6.33 -12.48
N ASP A 181 -17.04 -6.66 -11.81
CA ASP A 181 -17.05 -6.94 -10.38
C ASP A 181 -17.77 -8.28 -10.15
N LEU A 182 -17.13 -9.18 -9.42
CA LEU A 182 -17.71 -10.48 -9.09
C LEU A 182 -18.80 -10.31 -8.05
N ASP A 183 -20.02 -10.66 -8.42
CA ASP A 183 -21.19 -10.48 -7.56
C ASP A 183 -21.07 -11.34 -6.29
N TYR A 184 -21.32 -10.71 -5.13
CA TYR A 184 -21.32 -11.35 -3.81
C TYR A 184 -20.01 -12.04 -3.41
N PHE A 185 -18.86 -11.61 -3.95
CA PHE A 185 -17.57 -12.24 -3.66
C PHE A 185 -17.21 -12.24 -2.18
N LYS A 186 -17.59 -11.20 -1.45
CA LYS A 186 -17.43 -11.17 0.01
C LYS A 186 -18.16 -12.33 0.71
N GLU A 187 -19.38 -12.65 0.27
CA GLU A 187 -20.13 -13.77 0.82
C GLU A 187 -19.48 -15.13 0.53
N ILE A 188 -18.79 -15.23 -0.63
CA ILE A 188 -17.98 -16.42 -0.96
C ILE A 188 -16.85 -16.57 0.06
N ASN A 189 -16.08 -15.50 0.31
CA ASN A 189 -15.02 -15.52 1.31
C ASN A 189 -15.54 -15.82 2.73
N ASP A 190 -16.62 -15.19 3.13
CA ASP A 190 -17.21 -15.37 4.46
C ASP A 190 -17.73 -16.82 4.66
N ARG A 191 -18.20 -17.47 3.60
CA ARG A 191 -18.75 -18.83 3.65
C ARG A 191 -17.72 -19.93 3.47
N PHE A 192 -16.76 -19.76 2.56
CA PHE A 192 -15.84 -20.82 2.14
C PHE A 192 -14.39 -20.56 2.57
N GLY A 193 -14.08 -19.35 3.07
CA GLY A 193 -12.74 -18.92 3.44
C GLY A 193 -11.96 -18.31 2.29
N HIS A 194 -10.92 -17.54 2.63
CA HIS A 194 -10.11 -16.79 1.66
C HIS A 194 -9.38 -17.67 0.65
N GLN A 195 -8.95 -18.87 1.03
CA GLN A 195 -8.26 -19.79 0.10
C GLN A 195 -9.18 -20.24 -1.06
N GLU A 196 -10.44 -20.52 -0.76
CA GLU A 196 -11.43 -20.86 -1.79
C GLU A 196 -11.80 -19.61 -2.61
N GLY A 197 -11.85 -18.43 -1.98
CA GLY A 197 -12.00 -17.17 -2.68
C GLY A 197 -10.87 -16.89 -3.68
N ASP A 198 -9.63 -17.17 -3.29
CA ASP A 198 -8.47 -17.07 -4.17
C ASP A 198 -8.59 -18.02 -5.37
N ALA A 199 -9.02 -19.27 -5.17
CA ALA A 199 -9.28 -20.22 -6.25
C ALA A 199 -10.40 -19.73 -7.20
N VAL A 200 -11.43 -19.06 -6.68
CA VAL A 200 -12.49 -18.43 -7.52
C VAL A 200 -11.88 -17.30 -8.36
N LEU A 201 -11.03 -16.44 -7.80
CA LEU A 201 -10.37 -15.37 -8.53
C LEU A 201 -9.44 -15.89 -9.63
N GLU A 202 -8.64 -16.92 -9.37
CA GLU A 202 -7.78 -17.57 -10.36
C GLU A 202 -8.58 -18.15 -11.51
N ARG A 203 -9.69 -18.82 -11.20
CA ARG A 203 -10.57 -19.40 -12.22
C ARG A 203 -11.27 -18.33 -13.04
N ALA A 204 -11.79 -17.28 -12.40
CA ALA A 204 -12.37 -16.12 -13.08
C ALA A 204 -11.35 -15.45 -14.01
N ALA A 205 -10.12 -15.23 -13.54
CA ALA A 205 -9.05 -14.65 -14.34
C ALA A 205 -8.69 -15.48 -15.57
N THR A 206 -8.70 -16.82 -15.45
CA THR A 206 -8.47 -17.73 -16.58
C THR A 206 -9.55 -17.56 -17.65
N VAL A 207 -10.82 -17.64 -17.25
CA VAL A 207 -11.95 -17.42 -18.15
C VAL A 207 -11.90 -16.03 -18.77
N PHE A 208 -11.63 -15.01 -17.98
CA PHE A 208 -11.51 -13.63 -18.43
C PHE A 208 -10.43 -13.49 -19.53
N ARG A 209 -9.26 -14.08 -19.36
CA ARG A 209 -8.17 -14.08 -20.35
C ARG A 209 -8.57 -14.80 -21.64
N GLU A 210 -9.28 -15.93 -21.55
CA GLU A 210 -9.72 -16.72 -22.70
C GLU A 210 -10.75 -15.98 -23.57
N GLN A 211 -11.49 -15.04 -22.98
CA GLN A 211 -12.50 -14.25 -23.70
C GLN A 211 -11.95 -13.00 -24.39
N LEU A 212 -10.68 -12.70 -24.23
CA LEU A 212 -10.01 -11.52 -24.75
C LEU A 212 -9.07 -11.87 -25.90
N ARG A 213 -8.87 -10.93 -26.82
CA ARG A 213 -7.91 -11.04 -27.92
C ARG A 213 -6.49 -10.83 -27.40
N SER A 214 -5.48 -11.21 -28.17
CA SER A 214 -4.08 -11.10 -27.78
C SER A 214 -3.59 -9.66 -27.52
N TYR A 215 -4.25 -8.67 -28.11
CA TYR A 215 -3.95 -7.25 -27.93
C TYR A 215 -4.88 -6.53 -26.95
N ASP A 216 -5.91 -7.21 -26.44
CA ASP A 216 -6.70 -6.72 -25.33
C ASP A 216 -5.91 -6.88 -24.02
N ILE A 217 -6.14 -6.01 -23.06
CA ILE A 217 -5.34 -5.94 -21.86
C ILE A 217 -6.19 -6.33 -20.64
N PRO A 218 -6.11 -7.59 -20.19
CA PRO A 218 -6.79 -8.06 -18.99
C PRO A 218 -6.05 -7.64 -17.72
N VAL A 219 -6.77 -7.07 -16.78
CA VAL A 219 -6.24 -6.50 -15.56
C VAL A 219 -7.02 -6.99 -14.34
N ARG A 220 -6.34 -7.28 -13.24
CA ARG A 220 -6.96 -7.29 -11.92
C ARG A 220 -6.78 -5.91 -11.28
N PHE A 221 -7.91 -5.21 -11.09
CA PHE A 221 -7.89 -3.85 -10.57
C PHE A 221 -7.68 -3.80 -9.05
N GLY A 222 -8.25 -4.77 -8.33
CA GLY A 222 -8.08 -4.98 -6.89
C GLY A 222 -9.22 -5.80 -6.31
N GLY A 223 -8.98 -6.56 -5.24
CA GLY A 223 -10.01 -7.39 -4.63
C GLY A 223 -10.66 -8.34 -5.65
N ASP A 224 -11.96 -8.14 -5.88
CA ASP A 224 -12.83 -8.86 -6.81
C ASP A 224 -13.13 -8.09 -8.10
N GLU A 225 -12.44 -6.99 -8.34
CA GLU A 225 -12.61 -6.14 -9.51
C GLU A 225 -11.58 -6.46 -10.60
N PHE A 226 -12.08 -6.63 -11.84
CA PHE A 226 -11.29 -6.83 -13.04
C PHE A 226 -11.57 -5.72 -14.05
N VAL A 227 -10.61 -5.45 -14.92
CA VAL A 227 -10.72 -4.47 -16.00
C VAL A 227 -10.22 -5.06 -17.30
N ALA A 228 -10.85 -4.73 -18.43
CA ALA A 228 -10.29 -4.94 -19.75
C ALA A 228 -10.17 -3.62 -20.50
N LEU A 229 -8.98 -3.36 -21.05
CA LEU A 229 -8.83 -2.34 -22.09
C LEU A 229 -8.95 -3.02 -23.45
N LEU A 230 -9.79 -2.49 -24.30
CA LEU A 230 -10.05 -3.02 -25.64
C LEU A 230 -9.68 -1.94 -26.68
N PRO A 231 -8.42 -1.92 -27.15
CA PRO A 231 -8.02 -1.03 -28.24
C PRO A 231 -8.81 -1.35 -29.49
N GLU A 232 -9.15 -0.31 -30.25
CA GLU A 232 -9.87 -0.40 -31.52
C GLU A 232 -11.23 -1.11 -31.44
N ALA A 233 -11.84 -1.15 -30.24
CA ALA A 233 -13.16 -1.73 -30.03
C ALA A 233 -14.23 -0.63 -29.97
N SER A 234 -15.25 -0.80 -30.87
CA SER A 234 -16.43 0.07 -30.88
C SER A 234 -17.37 -0.22 -29.72
N LEU A 235 -18.43 0.59 -29.57
CA LEU A 235 -19.49 0.36 -28.58
C LEU A 235 -20.10 -1.04 -28.66
N SER A 236 -20.40 -1.49 -29.89
CA SER A 236 -20.97 -2.82 -30.13
C SER A 236 -20.00 -3.95 -29.84
N ASP A 237 -18.71 -3.76 -30.14
CA ASP A 237 -17.65 -4.72 -29.79
C ASP A 237 -17.51 -4.86 -28.29
N ALA A 238 -17.43 -3.74 -27.56
CA ALA A 238 -17.34 -3.72 -26.11
C ALA A 238 -18.53 -4.42 -25.45
N GLN A 239 -19.75 -4.16 -25.91
CA GLN A 239 -20.96 -4.84 -25.44
C GLN A 239 -20.90 -6.35 -25.68
N THR A 240 -20.48 -6.77 -26.87
CA THR A 240 -20.35 -8.18 -27.22
C THR A 240 -19.33 -8.90 -26.37
N VAL A 241 -18.15 -8.28 -26.15
CA VAL A 241 -17.09 -8.83 -25.28
C VAL A 241 -17.57 -8.90 -23.84
N ALA A 242 -18.21 -7.85 -23.34
CA ALA A 242 -18.71 -7.81 -21.97
C ALA A 242 -19.76 -8.92 -21.71
N GLU A 243 -20.72 -9.12 -22.61
CA GLU A 243 -21.72 -10.18 -22.48
C GLU A 243 -21.10 -11.59 -22.59
N ARG A 244 -20.12 -11.78 -23.47
CA ARG A 244 -19.40 -13.04 -23.60
C ARG A 244 -18.65 -13.37 -22.30
N ILE A 245 -17.95 -12.40 -21.70
CA ILE A 245 -17.27 -12.57 -20.41
C ILE A 245 -18.29 -12.92 -19.32
N ARG A 246 -19.40 -12.18 -19.22
CA ARG A 246 -20.45 -12.44 -18.23
C ARG A 246 -21.00 -13.85 -18.33
N MET A 247 -21.33 -14.30 -19.55
CA MET A 247 -21.85 -15.64 -19.78
C MET A 247 -20.84 -16.73 -19.43
N SER A 248 -19.59 -16.58 -19.86
CA SER A 248 -18.54 -17.55 -19.57
C SER A 248 -18.20 -17.64 -18.07
N LEU A 249 -18.26 -16.53 -17.31
CA LEU A 249 -18.12 -16.57 -15.87
C LEU A 249 -19.27 -17.34 -15.19
N ASN A 250 -20.51 -17.17 -15.66
CA ASN A 250 -21.68 -17.90 -15.14
C ASN A 250 -21.66 -19.40 -15.47
N GLU A 251 -20.93 -19.81 -16.52
CA GLU A 251 -20.78 -21.20 -16.95
C GLU A 251 -19.63 -21.93 -16.24
N ILE A 252 -18.87 -21.25 -15.37
CA ILE A 252 -17.77 -21.91 -14.61
C ILE A 252 -18.35 -23.03 -13.76
N VAL A 253 -17.80 -24.24 -13.94
CA VAL A 253 -18.05 -25.37 -13.07
C VAL A 253 -16.89 -25.48 -12.06
N PHE A 254 -17.24 -25.38 -10.80
CA PHE A 254 -16.31 -25.58 -9.70
C PHE A 254 -16.38 -27.02 -9.17
N SER A 255 -15.37 -27.45 -8.43
CA SER A 255 -15.29 -28.77 -7.80
C SER A 255 -15.10 -28.65 -6.29
N GLY A 256 -15.21 -29.77 -5.57
CA GLY A 256 -15.00 -29.81 -4.13
C GLY A 256 -16.00 -28.98 -3.35
N ASN A 257 -15.54 -28.15 -2.42
CA ASN A 257 -16.39 -27.31 -1.57
C ASN A 257 -17.22 -26.29 -2.36
N LEU A 258 -16.74 -25.92 -3.55
CA LEU A 258 -17.35 -24.92 -4.43
C LEU A 258 -18.29 -25.54 -5.49
N GLU A 259 -18.55 -26.85 -5.50
CA GLU A 259 -19.33 -27.55 -6.55
C GLU A 259 -20.69 -26.91 -6.82
N LYS A 260 -21.33 -26.35 -5.79
CA LYS A 260 -22.64 -25.68 -5.90
C LYS A 260 -22.57 -24.18 -6.15
N LEU A 261 -21.36 -23.62 -6.22
CA LEU A 261 -21.20 -22.20 -6.46
C LEU A 261 -21.59 -21.85 -7.90
N ARG A 262 -22.38 -20.80 -8.04
CA ARG A 262 -22.68 -20.14 -9.32
C ARG A 262 -22.07 -18.75 -9.25
N LEU A 263 -20.99 -18.55 -10.00
CA LEU A 263 -20.32 -17.27 -10.07
C LEU A 263 -21.03 -16.36 -11.06
N THR A 264 -21.41 -15.17 -10.64
CA THR A 264 -21.92 -14.12 -11.53
C THR A 264 -21.09 -12.87 -11.41
N ALA A 265 -21.17 -12.01 -12.41
CA ALA A 265 -20.50 -10.74 -12.42
C ALA A 265 -21.39 -9.63 -13.00
N SER A 266 -21.22 -8.44 -12.45
CA SER A 266 -21.79 -7.21 -13.02
C SER A 266 -20.71 -6.48 -13.83
N LEU A 267 -21.05 -5.99 -15.01
CA LEU A 267 -20.11 -5.35 -15.91
C LEU A 267 -20.61 -3.96 -16.31
N GLY A 268 -19.69 -3.01 -16.24
CA GLY A 268 -19.87 -1.68 -16.81
C GLY A 268 -18.87 -1.43 -17.92
N PHE A 269 -19.24 -0.71 -18.97
CA PHE A 269 -18.29 -0.32 -19.99
C PHE A 269 -18.53 1.09 -20.52
N ALA A 270 -17.46 1.71 -21.00
CA ALA A 270 -17.47 2.99 -21.69
C ALA A 270 -16.58 2.91 -22.92
N VAL A 271 -16.76 3.84 -23.85
CA VAL A 271 -15.99 3.92 -25.10
C VAL A 271 -15.54 5.36 -25.34
N TYR A 272 -14.35 5.51 -25.90
CA TYR A 272 -13.86 6.78 -26.45
C TYR A 272 -13.65 6.59 -27.97
N PRO A 273 -14.07 7.56 -28.83
CA PRO A 273 -14.79 8.77 -28.47
C PRO A 273 -16.28 8.54 -28.16
N TRP A 274 -16.79 9.25 -27.16
CA TRP A 274 -18.20 9.28 -26.78
C TRP A 274 -18.57 10.63 -26.19
N LYS A 275 -19.84 11.03 -26.29
CA LYS A 275 -20.32 12.29 -25.74
C LYS A 275 -20.09 12.35 -24.21
N GLY A 276 -19.33 13.35 -23.75
CA GLY A 276 -18.98 13.51 -22.32
C GLY A 276 -17.80 12.66 -21.86
N VAL A 277 -17.04 12.08 -22.79
CA VAL A 277 -15.78 11.37 -22.53
C VAL A 277 -14.68 12.09 -23.30
N ASP A 278 -14.06 13.06 -22.67
CA ASP A 278 -13.02 13.91 -23.26
C ASP A 278 -11.64 13.59 -22.70
N THR A 279 -11.58 12.95 -21.52
CA THR A 279 -10.36 12.58 -20.80
C THR A 279 -10.38 11.09 -20.44
N MET A 280 -9.21 10.56 -20.07
CA MET A 280 -9.05 9.21 -19.54
C MET A 280 -9.89 9.01 -18.27
N GLU A 281 -9.93 10.01 -17.41
CA GLU A 281 -10.71 10.02 -16.18
C GLU A 281 -12.22 9.96 -16.45
N ASP A 282 -12.68 10.62 -17.51
CA ASP A 282 -14.07 10.55 -17.94
C ASP A 282 -14.43 9.14 -18.42
N LEU A 283 -13.54 8.49 -19.16
CA LEU A 283 -13.72 7.12 -19.64
C LEU A 283 -13.87 6.13 -18.47
N ILE A 284 -12.99 6.22 -17.49
CA ILE A 284 -13.05 5.39 -16.28
C ILE A 284 -14.35 5.67 -15.53
N ARG A 285 -14.67 6.94 -15.28
CA ARG A 285 -15.87 7.36 -14.54
C ARG A 285 -17.16 6.88 -15.20
N GLU A 286 -17.26 6.95 -16.54
CA GLU A 286 -18.46 6.49 -17.25
C GLU A 286 -18.60 4.96 -17.18
N ALA A 287 -17.51 4.21 -17.26
CA ALA A 287 -17.54 2.76 -17.06
C ALA A 287 -17.95 2.38 -15.61
N ASP A 288 -17.47 3.11 -14.60
CA ASP A 288 -17.85 2.90 -13.21
C ASP A 288 -19.34 3.22 -12.97
N ASN A 289 -19.84 4.32 -13.53
CA ASN A 289 -21.26 4.65 -13.52
C ASN A 289 -22.11 3.55 -14.21
N ALA A 290 -21.60 2.97 -15.28
CA ALA A 290 -22.28 1.87 -15.96
C ALA A 290 -22.29 0.60 -15.09
N LEU A 291 -21.19 0.27 -14.40
CA LEU A 291 -21.14 -0.84 -13.44
C LEU A 291 -22.15 -0.62 -12.30
N TYR A 292 -22.20 0.58 -11.76
CA TYR A 292 -23.20 0.91 -10.73
C TYR A 292 -24.63 0.67 -11.23
N ARG A 293 -24.95 1.08 -12.47
CA ARG A 293 -26.25 0.80 -13.10
C ARG A 293 -26.52 -0.71 -13.23
N ALA A 294 -25.50 -1.51 -13.60
CA ALA A 294 -25.65 -2.96 -13.68
C ALA A 294 -25.95 -3.58 -12.31
N LYS A 295 -25.23 -3.18 -11.27
CA LYS A 295 -25.50 -3.62 -9.88
C LYS A 295 -26.92 -3.23 -9.40
N ALA A 296 -27.37 -2.01 -9.73
CA ALA A 296 -28.71 -1.52 -9.37
C ALA A 296 -29.84 -2.24 -10.12
N LYS A 297 -29.60 -2.77 -11.34
CA LYS A 297 -30.58 -3.55 -12.11
C LYS A 297 -30.75 -5.00 -11.64
N GLY A 298 -30.07 -5.41 -10.57
CA GLY A 298 -30.20 -6.76 -10.02
C GLY A 298 -28.96 -7.62 -10.23
N ARG A 299 -27.84 -7.04 -10.62
CA ARG A 299 -26.55 -7.73 -10.89
C ARG A 299 -26.62 -8.71 -12.06
N ASN A 300 -25.54 -9.48 -12.27
CA ASN A 300 -25.41 -10.45 -13.37
C ASN A 300 -25.86 -9.89 -14.73
N CYS A 301 -25.46 -8.68 -15.03
CA CYS A 301 -25.81 -8.01 -16.27
C CYS A 301 -24.74 -7.03 -16.72
N VAL A 302 -24.84 -6.61 -17.97
CA VAL A 302 -23.96 -5.60 -18.59
C VAL A 302 -24.71 -4.28 -18.71
N SER A 303 -24.01 -3.17 -18.48
CA SER A 303 -24.51 -1.83 -18.75
C SER A 303 -23.46 -1.02 -19.49
N GLY A 304 -23.87 -0.25 -20.48
CA GLY A 304 -23.00 0.64 -21.23
C GLY A 304 -23.34 2.12 -21.03
N PRO A 305 -22.69 3.02 -21.79
CA PRO A 305 -23.02 4.43 -21.77
C PRO A 305 -24.48 4.68 -22.16
N LEU A 306 -25.09 5.69 -21.56
CA LEU A 306 -26.45 6.08 -21.89
C LEU A 306 -26.48 6.69 -23.29
N VAL A 307 -27.26 6.12 -24.17
CA VAL A 307 -27.50 6.71 -25.48
C VAL A 307 -28.30 8.00 -25.28
N PRO A 308 -27.79 9.16 -25.72
CA PRO A 308 -28.57 10.39 -25.63
C PRO A 308 -29.89 10.21 -26.41
N ALA A 309 -30.99 10.59 -25.76
CA ALA A 309 -32.30 10.63 -26.42
C ALA A 309 -32.35 11.66 -27.54
#